data_fabad34bbce0250aa98c45fdcda86a2a
#
_entry.id   fabad34bbce0250aa98c45fdcda86a2a
#
_cell.length_a   1.000
_cell.length_b   1.000
_cell.length_c   1.000
_cell.angle_alpha   90.00
_cell.angle_beta   90.00
_cell.angle_gamma   90.00
#
_symmetry.space_group_name_H-M   'P 1'
#
loop_
_entity.id
_entity.type
_entity.pdbx_description
1 polymer ?
#
loop_
_entity_poly.entity_id
_entity_poly.type
_entity_poly.pdbx_seq_one_letter_code
_entity_poly.pdbx_strand_id
1 'polypeptide(L)'
;MWASDFELDEPLTFDVVAETVGARRSLIARLVQRGLIETLDSGTEEPMVPRRAVVQLRRMQRLRRDLGVNFAGAAINLDLVGRIEQLNRELAEMHRLK
;
A
#
# COMPACT_ATOMS: atom_id res chain seq x y z
N MET A 1 -8.56 12.82 17.68
CA MET A 1 -7.13 12.68 17.94
C MET A 1 -6.40 12.38 16.64
N TRP A 2 -5.24 12.97 16.48
CA TRP A 2 -4.46 12.86 15.25
C TRP A 2 -3.51 11.70 15.31
N ALA A 3 -3.46 10.89 14.27
CA ALA A 3 -2.33 9.99 14.08
C ALA A 3 -1.11 10.84 13.72
N SER A 4 -0.08 10.83 14.56
CA SER A 4 1.17 11.48 14.23
C SER A 4 1.92 10.64 13.19
N ASP A 5 2.90 11.24 12.51
CA ASP A 5 3.76 10.48 11.57
C ASP A 5 4.43 9.30 12.27
N PHE A 6 4.75 9.46 13.54
CA PHE A 6 5.32 8.39 14.35
C PHE A 6 4.37 7.19 14.49
N GLU A 7 3.08 7.44 14.67
CA GLU A 7 2.07 6.38 14.76
C GLU A 7 1.88 5.67 13.43
N LEU A 8 1.99 6.40 12.32
CA LEU A 8 1.87 5.82 10.98
C LEU A 8 3.04 4.90 10.63
N ASP A 9 4.17 5.07 11.28
CA ASP A 9 5.35 4.23 11.10
C ASP A 9 5.42 3.07 12.10
N GLU A 10 4.46 2.97 13.02
CA GLU A 10 4.42 1.89 14.00
C GLU A 10 4.42 0.53 13.32
N PRO A 11 5.38 -0.37 13.67
CA PRO A 11 5.42 -1.69 13.07
C PRO A 11 4.31 -2.58 13.61
N LEU A 12 3.63 -3.27 12.71
CA LEU A 12 2.53 -4.20 13.04
C LEU A 12 2.86 -5.57 12.46
N THR A 13 2.45 -6.62 13.15
CA THR A 13 2.55 -7.98 12.63
C THR A 13 1.49 -8.21 11.55
N PHE A 14 1.69 -9.24 10.73
CA PHE A 14 0.71 -9.64 9.72
C PHE A 14 -0.64 -9.99 10.37
N ASP A 15 -0.59 -10.64 11.54
CA ASP A 15 -1.82 -11.01 12.26
C ASP A 15 -2.62 -9.79 12.69
N VAL A 16 -1.96 -8.78 13.23
CA VAL A 16 -2.61 -7.54 13.67
C VAL A 16 -3.20 -6.81 12.46
N VAL A 17 -2.46 -6.72 11.36
CA VAL A 17 -2.95 -6.07 10.15
C VAL A 17 -4.16 -6.81 9.60
N ALA A 18 -4.09 -8.13 9.51
CA ALA A 18 -5.18 -8.96 9.01
C ALA A 18 -6.45 -8.78 9.84
N GLU A 19 -6.32 -8.81 11.16
CA GLU A 19 -7.43 -8.60 12.07
C GLU A 19 -8.02 -7.19 11.92
N THR A 20 -7.17 -6.19 11.82
CA THR A 20 -7.60 -4.79 11.73
C THR A 20 -8.39 -4.52 10.44
N VAL A 21 -7.98 -5.10 9.32
CA VAL A 21 -8.66 -4.88 8.03
C VAL A 21 -9.72 -5.93 7.73
N GLY A 22 -9.86 -6.94 8.58
CA GLY A 22 -10.83 -8.00 8.38
C GLY A 22 -10.48 -8.94 7.22
N ALA A 23 -9.20 -9.19 7.00
CA ALA A 23 -8.72 -10.06 5.95
C ALA A 23 -7.99 -11.27 6.53
N ARG A 24 -7.67 -12.25 5.69
CA ARG A 24 -6.88 -13.41 6.11
C ARG A 24 -5.40 -13.05 6.12
N ARG A 25 -4.68 -13.61 7.09
CA ARG A 25 -3.22 -13.44 7.18
C ARG A 25 -2.52 -13.86 5.89
N SER A 26 -2.98 -14.93 5.26
CA SER A 26 -2.42 -15.42 4.00
C SER A 26 -2.51 -14.38 2.87
N LEU A 27 -3.57 -13.58 2.86
CA LEU A 27 -3.70 -12.49 1.90
C LEU A 27 -2.64 -11.43 2.14
N ILE A 28 -2.44 -11.03 3.39
CA ILE A 28 -1.42 -10.03 3.74
C ILE A 28 -0.03 -10.53 3.34
N ALA A 29 0.28 -11.78 3.65
CA ALA A 29 1.56 -12.39 3.28
C ALA A 29 1.77 -12.38 1.77
N ARG A 30 0.74 -12.69 1.01
CA ARG A 30 0.79 -12.71 -0.45
C ARG A 30 1.05 -11.32 -1.03
N LEU A 31 0.37 -10.31 -0.49
CA LEU A 31 0.54 -8.93 -0.94
C LEU A 31 1.95 -8.44 -0.65
N VAL A 32 2.50 -8.80 0.50
CA VAL A 32 3.89 -8.49 0.86
C VAL A 32 4.87 -9.18 -0.10
N GLN A 33 4.66 -10.46 -0.39
CA GLN A 33 5.52 -11.21 -1.31
C GLN A 33 5.55 -10.61 -2.71
N ARG A 34 4.44 -10.04 -3.14
CA ARG A 34 4.32 -9.39 -4.46
C ARG A 34 4.81 -7.95 -4.46
N GLY A 35 5.27 -7.44 -3.32
CA GLY A 35 5.75 -6.06 -3.22
C GLY A 35 4.64 -5.01 -3.28
N LEU A 36 3.38 -5.41 -3.03
CA LEU A 36 2.23 -4.51 -3.07
C LEU A 36 2.01 -3.78 -1.76
N ILE A 37 2.60 -4.27 -0.68
CA ILE A 37 2.56 -3.67 0.64
C ILE A 37 4.00 -3.46 1.12
N GLU A 38 4.29 -2.27 1.60
CA GLU A 38 5.56 -1.92 2.20
C GLU A 38 5.80 -2.72 3.47
N THR A 39 7.04 -3.11 3.72
CA THR A 39 7.44 -3.80 4.94
C THR A 39 8.54 -3.05 5.67
N LEU A 40 8.64 -3.32 6.96
CA LEU A 40 9.72 -2.82 7.81
C LEU A 40 10.53 -4.01 8.33
N ASP A 41 11.85 -3.90 8.25
CA ASP A 41 12.73 -4.90 8.84
C ASP A 41 12.78 -4.67 10.35
N SER A 42 12.30 -5.64 11.09
CA SER A 42 12.26 -5.56 12.56
C SER A 42 13.29 -6.49 13.22
N GLY A 43 14.13 -7.15 12.41
CA GLY A 43 15.08 -8.12 12.93
C GLY A 43 14.45 -9.47 13.30
N THR A 44 13.18 -9.67 13.00
CA THR A 44 12.48 -10.95 13.18
C THR A 44 12.45 -11.71 11.87
N GLU A 45 12.11 -13.02 11.92
CA GLU A 45 12.02 -13.85 10.72
C GLU A 45 10.97 -13.32 9.75
N GLU A 46 9.86 -12.85 10.27
CA GLU A 46 8.79 -12.30 9.47
C GLU A 46 8.87 -10.77 9.50
N PRO A 47 8.87 -10.11 8.34
CA PRO A 47 8.88 -8.65 8.32
C PRO A 47 7.60 -8.10 8.93
N MET A 48 7.67 -6.88 9.42
CA MET A 48 6.51 -6.17 9.95
C MET A 48 6.01 -5.18 8.92
N VAL A 49 4.78 -4.72 9.11
CA VAL A 49 4.10 -3.82 8.19
C VAL A 49 3.88 -2.50 8.93
N PRO A 50 4.21 -1.35 8.34
CA PRO A 50 3.93 -0.08 9.01
C PRO A 50 2.42 0.18 9.07
N ARG A 51 1.98 0.86 10.12
CA ARG A 51 0.56 1.17 10.30
C ARG A 51 -0.05 1.90 9.10
N ARG A 52 0.70 2.73 8.39
CA ARG A 52 0.21 3.42 7.19
C ARG A 52 -0.26 2.46 6.11
N ALA A 53 0.26 1.22 6.08
CA ALA A 53 -0.19 0.21 5.14
C ALA A 53 -1.64 -0.22 5.39
N VAL A 54 -2.12 -0.10 6.62
CA VAL A 54 -3.54 -0.37 6.94
C VAL A 54 -4.44 0.61 6.18
N VAL A 55 -4.04 1.86 6.09
CA VAL A 55 -4.78 2.87 5.33
C VAL A 55 -4.81 2.49 3.85
N GLN A 56 -3.69 2.07 3.29
CA GLN A 56 -3.61 1.62 1.90
C GLN A 56 -4.50 0.41 1.66
N LEU A 57 -4.47 -0.57 2.56
CA LEU A 57 -5.31 -1.77 2.46
C LEU A 57 -6.79 -1.43 2.49
N ARG A 58 -7.20 -0.50 3.35
CA ARG A 58 -8.59 -0.06 3.41
C ARG A 58 -9.02 0.62 2.12
N ARG A 59 -8.13 1.39 1.49
CA ARG A 59 -8.41 2.00 0.18
C ARG A 59 -8.59 0.92 -0.89
N MET A 60 -7.74 -0.09 -0.89
CA MET A 60 -7.85 -1.22 -1.81
C MET A 60 -9.17 -1.98 -1.62
N GLN A 61 -9.58 -2.18 -0.37
CA GLN A 61 -10.85 -2.83 -0.06
C GLN A 61 -12.04 -2.03 -0.60
N ARG A 62 -11.99 -0.72 -0.47
CA ARG A 62 -13.05 0.15 -1.01
C ARG A 62 -13.10 0.09 -2.52
N LEU A 63 -11.94 0.12 -3.19
CA LEU A 63 -11.87 -0.01 -4.64
C LEU A 63 -12.43 -1.34 -5.10
N ARG A 64 -12.10 -2.42 -4.41
CA ARG A 64 -12.65 -3.74 -4.72
C ARG A 64 -14.17 -3.76 -4.61
N ARG A 65 -14.70 -3.18 -3.53
CA ARG A 65 -16.15 -3.13 -3.29
C ARG A 65 -16.85 -2.30 -4.35
N ASP A 66 -16.29 -1.13 -4.67
CA ASP A 66 -16.95 -0.16 -5.55
C ASP A 66 -16.77 -0.50 -7.02
N LEU A 67 -15.61 -1.07 -7.40
CA LEU A 67 -15.25 -1.30 -8.79
C LEU A 67 -15.14 -2.79 -9.16
N GLY A 68 -15.30 -3.68 -8.18
CA GLY A 68 -15.22 -5.12 -8.42
C GLY A 68 -13.83 -5.64 -8.72
N VAL A 69 -12.76 -4.86 -8.46
CA VAL A 69 -11.39 -5.30 -8.66
C VAL A 69 -10.84 -5.99 -7.41
N ASN A 70 -9.87 -6.90 -7.57
CA ASN A 70 -9.23 -7.55 -6.44
C ASN A 70 -8.11 -6.66 -5.84
N PHE A 71 -7.57 -7.06 -4.67
CA PHE A 71 -6.55 -6.27 -3.98
C PHE A 71 -5.33 -6.00 -4.86
N ALA A 72 -4.83 -7.03 -5.53
CA ALA A 72 -3.64 -6.89 -6.39
C ALA A 72 -3.92 -5.95 -7.55
N GLY A 73 -5.10 -6.09 -8.18
CA GLY A 73 -5.51 -5.21 -9.28
C GLY A 73 -5.64 -3.77 -8.83
N ALA A 74 -6.22 -3.52 -7.65
CA ALA A 74 -6.36 -2.17 -7.12
C ALA A 74 -4.99 -1.52 -6.88
N ALA A 75 -4.05 -2.27 -6.30
CA ALA A 75 -2.70 -1.76 -6.05
C ALA A 75 -1.98 -1.43 -7.35
N ILE A 76 -2.08 -2.30 -8.37
CA ILE A 76 -1.46 -2.07 -9.67
C ILE A 76 -2.04 -0.84 -10.34
N ASN A 77 -3.37 -0.66 -10.29
CA ASN A 77 -4.01 0.51 -10.88
C ASN A 77 -3.54 1.82 -10.26
N LEU A 78 -3.38 1.87 -8.94
CA LEU A 78 -2.88 3.05 -8.25
C LEU A 78 -1.43 3.35 -8.64
N ASP A 79 -0.61 2.32 -8.77
CA ASP A 79 0.78 2.46 -9.20
C ASP A 79 0.88 3.00 -10.63
N LEU A 80 0.08 2.46 -11.55
CA LEU A 80 0.05 2.90 -12.94
C LEU A 80 -0.38 4.36 -13.05
N VAL A 81 -1.40 4.77 -12.32
CA VAL A 81 -1.85 6.17 -12.30
C VAL A 81 -0.71 7.09 -11.83
N GLY A 82 -0.02 6.70 -10.76
CA GLY A 82 1.13 7.46 -10.26
C GLY A 82 2.24 7.58 -11.30
N ARG A 83 2.53 6.50 -12.03
CA ARG A 83 3.53 6.51 -13.09
C ARG A 83 3.14 7.39 -14.26
N ILE A 84 1.88 7.36 -14.66
CA ILE A 84 1.37 8.21 -15.75
C ILE A 84 1.50 9.67 -15.36
N GLU A 85 1.11 10.03 -14.15
CA GLU A 85 1.25 11.40 -13.65
C GLU A 85 2.70 11.86 -13.65
N GLN A 86 3.62 10.99 -13.21
CA GLN A 86 5.04 11.29 -13.20
C GLN A 86 5.57 11.53 -14.61
N LEU A 87 5.23 10.63 -15.55
CA LEU A 87 5.65 10.77 -16.95
C LEU A 87 5.12 12.05 -17.57
N ASN A 88 3.88 12.40 -17.29
CA ASN A 88 3.31 13.65 -17.80
C ASN A 88 4.05 14.87 -17.27
N ARG A 89 4.46 14.84 -15.99
CA ARG A 89 5.28 15.93 -15.42
C ARG A 89 6.64 16.01 -16.09
N GLU A 90 7.28 14.88 -16.36
CA GLU A 90 8.57 14.85 -17.04
C GLU A 90 8.47 15.40 -18.47
N LEU A 91 7.40 15.04 -19.19
CA LEU A 91 7.16 15.55 -20.53
C LEU A 91 6.97 17.07 -20.52
N ALA A 92 6.18 17.58 -19.57
CA ALA A 92 5.97 19.02 -19.42
C ALA A 92 7.29 19.75 -19.13
N GLU A 93 8.14 19.13 -18.30
CA GLU A 93 9.46 19.65 -17.99
C GLU A 93 10.33 19.75 -19.24
N MET A 94 10.36 18.68 -20.05
CA MET A 94 11.12 18.64 -21.28
C MET A 94 10.64 19.69 -22.28
N HIS A 95 9.33 19.89 -22.39
CA HIS A 95 8.77 20.92 -23.28
C HIS A 95 9.15 22.32 -22.83
N ARG A 96 9.24 22.57 -21.53
CA ARG A 96 9.68 23.89 -21.03
C ARG A 96 11.12 24.20 -21.33
N LEU A 97 11.96 23.18 -21.41
CA LEU A 97 13.40 23.32 -21.63
C LEU A 97 13.77 23.52 -23.10
N LYS A 98 12.83 23.38 -24.00
CA LYS A 98 13.08 23.61 -25.43
C LYS A 98 13.02 25.11 -25.79
#